data_65a8ffa128770a677aaa7b2e2e3107c0
#
_entry.id   65a8ffa128770a677aaa7b2e2e3107c0
#
_cell.length_a   1.000
_cell.length_b   1.000
_cell.length_c   1.000
_cell.angle_alpha   90.00
_cell.angle_beta   90.00
_cell.angle_gamma   90.00
#
_symmetry.space_group_name_H-M   'P 1'
#
loop_
_entity.id
_entity.type
_entity.pdbx_description
1 polymer ?
#
loop_
_entity_poly.entity_id
_entity_poly.type
_entity_poly.pdbx_seq_one_letter_code
_entity_poly.pdbx_strand_id
1 'polypeptide(L)'
;GQQLSRQLLNTVFLWIYSKWIPVWEFSMNSFKELFTFGSKLLLSGLLDTVYKNIYYIVIGRFYSSDQLGQYTRAEQFNTIFSSNLTSVVQRVSYPVLSSIQDDSERLLTAYRKVIKSTMLITFACMLGLAAVAKPLIIILIGEQWLVAIHFLQIICFAGMLYPLHAINLNMLQVKGRSDLFLKLEIIKKIIA
;
A
#
# COMPACT_ATOMS: atom_id res chain seq x y z
N GLY A 1 19.49 16.78 4.83
CA GLY A 1 18.96 18.09 5.22
C GLY A 1 17.51 18.34 4.80
N GLN A 2 17.18 18.14 3.52
CA GLN A 2 15.89 18.57 2.94
C GLN A 2 14.62 17.91 3.54
N GLN A 3 14.69 16.65 3.92
CA GLN A 3 13.55 15.95 4.57
C GLN A 3 13.34 16.44 6.01
N LEU A 4 14.41 16.67 6.76
CA LEU A 4 14.32 17.19 8.13
C LEU A 4 13.74 18.61 8.17
N SER A 5 14.20 19.50 7.27
CA SER A 5 13.66 20.87 7.19
C SER A 5 12.17 20.87 6.83
N ARG A 6 11.74 20.02 5.91
CA ARG A 6 10.33 19.86 5.52
C ARG A 6 9.48 19.35 6.70
N GLN A 7 9.97 18.37 7.45
CA GLN A 7 9.26 17.82 8.61
C GLN A 7 9.13 18.87 9.73
N LEU A 8 10.21 19.60 10.03
CA LEU A 8 10.19 20.68 11.03
C LEU A 8 9.19 21.78 10.67
N LEU A 9 9.24 22.26 9.42
CA LEU A 9 8.28 23.27 8.94
C LEU A 9 6.85 22.78 9.04
N ASN A 10 6.57 21.54 8.61
CA ASN A 10 5.23 20.96 8.69
C ASN A 10 4.74 20.87 10.15
N THR A 11 5.59 20.46 11.07
CA THR A 11 5.25 20.37 12.50
C THR A 11 4.97 21.74 13.09
N VAL A 12 5.80 22.75 12.79
CA VAL A 12 5.61 24.11 13.26
C VAL A 12 4.30 24.71 12.72
N PHE A 13 4.02 24.55 11.41
CA PHE A 13 2.77 25.01 10.83
C PHE A 13 1.54 24.32 11.43
N LEU A 14 1.61 23.00 11.65
CA LEU A 14 0.51 22.27 12.30
C LEU A 14 0.26 22.77 13.73
N TRP A 15 1.29 23.06 14.49
CA TRP A 15 1.15 23.63 15.84
C TRP A 15 0.52 25.02 15.84
N ILE A 16 0.94 25.89 14.93
CA ILE A 16 0.39 27.25 14.81
C ILE A 16 -1.08 27.21 14.40
N TYR A 17 -1.44 26.36 13.41
CA TYR A 17 -2.81 26.31 12.88
C TYR A 17 -3.77 25.52 13.77
N SER A 18 -3.34 24.46 14.45
CA SER A 18 -4.22 23.60 15.25
C SER A 18 -4.64 24.25 16.58
N LYS A 19 -3.92 25.30 17.05
CA LYS A 19 -4.10 25.90 18.39
C LYS A 19 -4.13 24.84 19.52
N TRP A 20 -3.57 23.67 19.26
CA TRP A 20 -3.57 22.56 20.20
C TRP A 20 -2.39 22.72 21.16
N ILE A 21 -2.70 22.71 22.43
CA ILE A 21 -1.70 22.75 23.51
C ILE A 21 -1.65 21.35 24.13
N PRO A 22 -0.47 20.68 24.15
CA PRO A 22 -0.36 19.37 24.77
C PRO A 22 -0.61 19.50 26.28
N VAL A 23 -1.58 18.75 26.77
CA VAL A 23 -1.84 18.62 28.19
C VAL A 23 -0.99 17.46 28.72
N TRP A 24 -0.24 17.70 29.81
CA TRP A 24 0.61 16.68 30.44
C TRP A 24 -0.24 15.74 31.32
N GLU A 25 -1.30 15.17 30.79
CA GLU A 25 -2.12 14.17 31.45
C GLU A 25 -1.85 12.79 30.87
N PHE A 26 -1.44 11.87 31.72
CA PHE A 26 -1.23 10.48 31.33
C PHE A 26 -2.40 9.62 31.82
N SER A 27 -3.17 9.06 30.89
CA SER A 27 -4.26 8.11 31.20
C SER A 27 -3.82 6.69 30.84
N MET A 28 -3.68 5.84 31.85
CA MET A 28 -3.31 4.43 31.68
C MET A 28 -4.34 3.65 30.85
N ASN A 29 -5.63 4.00 30.95
CA ASN A 29 -6.69 3.34 30.19
C ASN A 29 -6.58 3.67 28.69
N SER A 30 -6.43 4.95 28.36
CA SER A 30 -6.21 5.39 26.98
C SER A 30 -4.91 4.82 26.40
N PHE A 31 -3.85 4.74 27.21
CA PHE A 31 -2.60 4.10 26.80
C PHE A 31 -2.78 2.63 26.46
N LYS A 32 -3.47 1.85 27.32
CA LYS A 32 -3.73 0.42 27.06
C LYS A 32 -4.55 0.21 25.79
N GLU A 33 -5.57 1.02 25.56
CA GLU A 33 -6.42 0.93 24.38
C GLU A 33 -5.62 1.24 23.11
N LEU A 34 -4.92 2.37 23.08
CA LEU A 34 -4.07 2.77 21.95
C LEU A 34 -2.93 1.78 21.71
N PHE A 35 -2.30 1.28 22.77
CA PHE A 35 -1.22 0.29 22.65
C PHE A 35 -1.73 -1.03 22.12
N THR A 36 -2.89 -1.51 22.57
CA THR A 36 -3.50 -2.76 22.08
C THR A 36 -3.85 -2.67 20.60
N PHE A 37 -4.38 -1.55 20.16
CA PHE A 37 -4.68 -1.31 18.75
C PHE A 37 -3.40 -1.12 17.93
N GLY A 38 -2.52 -0.24 18.37
CA GLY A 38 -1.29 0.12 17.68
C GLY A 38 -0.28 -1.02 17.56
N SER A 39 -0.14 -1.86 18.59
CA SER A 39 0.76 -3.02 18.55
C SER A 39 0.37 -4.05 17.51
N LYS A 40 -0.93 -4.28 17.28
CA LYS A 40 -1.42 -5.18 16.23
C LYS A 40 -1.11 -4.64 14.82
N LEU A 41 -1.30 -3.33 14.63
CA LEU A 41 -0.95 -2.68 13.36
C LEU A 41 0.55 -2.67 13.13
N LEU A 42 1.34 -2.38 14.17
CA LEU A 42 2.81 -2.40 14.09
C LEU A 42 3.32 -3.81 13.74
N LEU A 43 2.80 -4.84 14.40
CA LEU A 43 3.17 -6.22 14.11
C LEU A 43 2.81 -6.61 12.66
N SER A 44 1.64 -6.23 12.18
CA SER A 44 1.24 -6.43 10.78
C SER A 44 2.17 -5.71 9.80
N GLY A 45 2.53 -4.47 10.09
CA GLY A 45 3.46 -3.69 9.26
C GLY A 45 4.88 -4.26 9.24
N LEU A 46 5.37 -4.74 10.39
CA LEU A 46 6.66 -5.42 10.49
C LEU A 46 6.66 -6.72 9.68
N LEU A 47 5.63 -7.55 9.83
CA LEU A 47 5.48 -8.77 9.05
C LEU A 47 5.44 -8.48 7.54
N ASP A 48 4.73 -7.43 7.12
CA ASP A 48 4.68 -7.03 5.72
C ASP A 48 6.04 -6.57 5.20
N THR A 49 6.74 -5.78 6.00
CA THR A 49 8.08 -5.28 5.65
C THR A 49 9.09 -6.43 5.54
N VAL A 50 9.13 -7.33 6.51
CA VAL A 50 10.00 -8.51 6.48
C VAL A 50 9.69 -9.37 5.27
N TYR A 51 8.41 -9.65 5.01
CA TYR A 51 7.96 -10.47 3.88
C TYR A 51 8.35 -9.87 2.53
N LYS A 52 8.16 -8.58 2.33
CA LYS A 52 8.60 -7.89 1.10
C LYS A 52 10.11 -7.93 0.91
N ASN A 53 10.86 -7.74 1.97
CA ASN A 53 12.32 -7.72 1.88
C ASN A 53 12.93 -9.12 1.74
N ILE A 54 12.24 -10.19 2.14
CA ILE A 54 12.75 -11.55 2.00
C ILE A 54 12.94 -11.93 0.53
N TYR A 55 12.08 -11.43 -0.37
CA TYR A 55 12.23 -11.64 -1.82
C TYR A 55 13.54 -11.06 -2.35
N TYR A 56 13.93 -9.86 -1.91
CA TYR A 56 15.21 -9.28 -2.31
C TYR A 56 16.40 -10.08 -1.79
N ILE A 57 16.30 -10.61 -0.56
CA ILE A 57 17.33 -11.46 0.03
C ILE A 57 17.44 -12.78 -0.73
N VAL A 58 16.31 -13.42 -1.04
CA VAL A 58 16.27 -14.69 -1.78
C VAL A 58 16.82 -14.49 -3.19
N ILE A 59 16.33 -13.49 -3.93
CA ILE A 59 16.81 -13.22 -5.28
C ILE A 59 18.31 -12.86 -5.25
N GLY A 60 18.76 -12.02 -4.33
CA GLY A 60 20.16 -11.63 -4.21
C GLY A 60 21.08 -12.77 -3.75
N ARG A 61 20.57 -13.80 -3.06
CA ARG A 61 21.33 -14.97 -2.60
C ARG A 61 21.45 -16.07 -3.66
N PHE A 62 20.38 -16.33 -4.41
CA PHE A 62 20.29 -17.45 -5.35
C PHE A 62 20.49 -17.03 -6.81
N TYR A 63 20.39 -15.75 -7.13
CA TYR A 63 20.56 -15.21 -8.46
C TYR A 63 21.67 -14.15 -8.49
N SER A 64 22.01 -13.64 -9.68
CA SER A 64 23.05 -12.62 -9.81
C SER A 64 22.55 -11.23 -9.34
N SER A 65 23.52 -10.38 -8.97
CA SER A 65 23.22 -8.97 -8.62
C SER A 65 22.58 -8.20 -9.79
N ASP A 66 22.90 -8.57 -11.02
CA ASP A 66 22.29 -8.00 -12.22
C ASP A 66 20.79 -8.34 -12.29
N GLN A 67 20.44 -9.61 -12.11
CA GLN A 67 19.03 -10.04 -12.10
C GLN A 67 18.23 -9.39 -11.00
N LEU A 68 18.81 -9.23 -9.80
CA LEU A 68 18.19 -8.47 -8.72
C LEU A 68 17.96 -7.01 -9.13
N GLY A 69 18.92 -6.39 -9.81
CA GLY A 69 18.79 -5.04 -10.34
C GLY A 69 17.65 -4.92 -11.34
N GLN A 70 17.57 -5.83 -12.30
CA GLN A 70 16.51 -5.89 -13.31
C GLN A 70 15.12 -6.04 -12.69
N TYR A 71 14.98 -6.97 -11.73
CA TYR A 71 13.74 -7.17 -10.97
C TYR A 71 13.33 -5.92 -10.18
N THR A 72 14.29 -5.32 -9.47
CA THR A 72 14.03 -4.12 -8.65
C THR A 72 13.56 -2.95 -9.50
N ARG A 73 14.13 -2.76 -10.70
CA ARG A 73 13.66 -1.73 -11.63
C ARG A 73 12.23 -1.98 -12.10
N ALA A 74 11.92 -3.21 -12.50
CA ALA A 74 10.57 -3.58 -12.89
C ALA A 74 9.56 -3.32 -11.76
N GLU A 75 9.91 -3.71 -10.53
CA GLU A 75 9.06 -3.48 -9.36
C GLU A 75 8.87 -2.00 -9.04
N GLN A 76 9.91 -1.17 -9.20
CA GLN A 76 9.78 0.28 -9.02
C GLN A 76 8.74 0.87 -9.97
N PHE A 77 8.76 0.52 -11.25
CA PHE A 77 7.75 0.99 -12.20
C PHE A 77 6.34 0.52 -11.82
N ASN A 78 6.17 -0.76 -11.52
CA ASN A 78 4.89 -1.28 -11.08
C ASN A 78 4.39 -0.57 -9.81
N THR A 79 5.25 -0.35 -8.83
CA THR A 79 4.91 0.30 -7.56
C THR A 79 4.46 1.74 -7.78
N ILE A 80 5.10 2.50 -8.65
CA ILE A 80 4.69 3.88 -8.98
C ILE A 80 3.23 3.89 -9.45
N PHE A 81 2.83 2.98 -10.31
CA PHE A 81 1.46 2.92 -10.83
C PHE A 81 0.49 2.31 -9.83
N SER A 82 0.77 1.12 -9.30
CA SER A 82 -0.15 0.39 -8.42
C SER A 82 -0.35 1.07 -7.06
N SER A 83 0.71 1.58 -6.44
CA SER A 83 0.61 2.22 -5.12
C SER A 83 -0.07 3.58 -5.18
N ASN A 84 0.21 4.38 -6.21
CA ASN A 84 -0.46 5.67 -6.38
C ASN A 84 -1.95 5.50 -6.66
N LEU A 85 -2.34 4.59 -7.56
CA LEU A 85 -3.75 4.26 -7.79
C LEU A 85 -4.42 3.81 -6.49
N THR A 86 -3.81 2.89 -5.77
CA THR A 86 -4.34 2.38 -4.51
C THR A 86 -4.48 3.50 -3.48
N SER A 87 -3.47 4.34 -3.30
CA SER A 87 -3.51 5.43 -2.32
C SER A 87 -4.57 6.48 -2.63
N VAL A 88 -4.77 6.82 -3.91
CA VAL A 88 -5.84 7.73 -4.34
C VAL A 88 -7.21 7.13 -4.02
N VAL A 89 -7.43 5.86 -4.38
CA VAL A 89 -8.68 5.17 -4.10
C VAL A 89 -8.94 5.10 -2.60
N GLN A 90 -7.96 4.74 -1.80
CA GLN A 90 -8.10 4.66 -0.35
C GLN A 90 -8.43 6.01 0.29
N ARG A 91 -7.77 7.09 -0.12
CA ARG A 91 -8.02 8.45 0.40
C ARG A 91 -9.44 8.95 0.12
N VAL A 92 -10.04 8.51 -0.99
CA VAL A 92 -11.40 8.89 -1.36
C VAL A 92 -12.43 7.93 -0.75
N SER A 93 -12.19 6.61 -0.84
CA SER A 93 -13.17 5.61 -0.42
C SER A 93 -13.27 5.47 1.09
N TYR A 94 -12.15 5.58 1.83
CA TYR A 94 -12.17 5.37 3.28
C TYR A 94 -13.09 6.34 4.03
N PRO A 95 -13.03 7.68 3.84
CA PRO A 95 -13.95 8.61 4.50
C PRO A 95 -15.42 8.37 4.13
N VAL A 96 -15.68 8.07 2.84
CA VAL A 96 -17.04 7.81 2.36
C VAL A 96 -17.62 6.53 2.98
N LEU A 97 -16.85 5.45 3.00
CA LEU A 97 -17.30 4.19 3.61
C LEU A 97 -17.46 4.32 5.13
N SER A 98 -16.58 5.09 5.78
CA SER A 98 -16.66 5.34 7.22
C SER A 98 -17.89 6.17 7.59
N SER A 99 -18.31 7.14 6.78
CA SER A 99 -19.49 7.96 7.05
C SER A 99 -20.82 7.22 6.96
N ILE A 100 -20.85 6.04 6.32
CA ILE A 100 -22.03 5.19 6.14
C ILE A 100 -21.88 3.82 6.81
N GLN A 101 -20.95 3.68 7.75
CA GLN A 101 -20.60 2.39 8.37
C GLN A 101 -21.75 1.74 9.16
N ASP A 102 -22.69 2.55 9.65
CA ASP A 102 -23.83 2.10 10.46
C ASP A 102 -24.97 1.55 9.59
N ASP A 103 -25.03 1.91 8.30
CA ASP A 103 -26.00 1.38 7.32
C ASP A 103 -25.35 0.26 6.50
N SER A 104 -25.57 -0.98 6.92
CA SER A 104 -24.92 -2.16 6.31
C SER A 104 -25.29 -2.37 4.85
N GLU A 105 -26.51 -2.06 4.41
CA GLU A 105 -26.94 -2.27 3.02
C GLU A 105 -26.34 -1.22 2.10
N ARG A 106 -26.38 0.03 2.51
CA ARG A 106 -25.78 1.14 1.80
C ARG A 106 -24.25 1.01 1.72
N LEU A 107 -23.61 0.60 2.83
CA LEU A 107 -22.19 0.33 2.90
C LEU A 107 -21.77 -0.76 1.91
N LEU A 108 -22.49 -1.88 1.85
CA LEU A 108 -22.21 -2.97 0.93
C LEU A 108 -22.34 -2.54 -0.55
N THR A 109 -23.36 -1.76 -0.85
CA THR A 109 -23.60 -1.24 -2.20
C THR A 109 -22.47 -0.28 -2.61
N ALA A 110 -22.09 0.66 -1.75
CA ALA A 110 -20.98 1.58 -1.98
C ALA A 110 -19.64 0.83 -2.16
N TYR A 111 -19.36 -0.13 -1.29
CA TYR A 111 -18.17 -0.96 -1.34
C TYR A 111 -18.06 -1.72 -2.69
N ARG A 112 -19.14 -2.37 -3.14
CA ARG A 112 -19.17 -3.05 -4.45
C ARG A 112 -18.91 -2.09 -5.60
N LYS A 113 -19.44 -0.87 -5.53
CA LYS A 113 -19.23 0.17 -6.55
C LYS A 113 -17.77 0.61 -6.58
N VAL A 114 -17.15 0.85 -5.42
CA VAL A 114 -15.73 1.20 -5.29
C VAL A 114 -14.85 0.10 -5.89
N ILE A 115 -15.08 -1.17 -5.53
CA ILE A 115 -14.33 -2.30 -6.10
C ILE A 115 -14.44 -2.34 -7.63
N LYS A 116 -15.66 -2.33 -8.17
CA LYS A 116 -15.87 -2.41 -9.62
C LYS A 116 -15.16 -1.29 -10.38
N SER A 117 -15.30 -0.04 -9.91
CA SER A 117 -14.67 1.12 -10.54
C SER A 117 -13.15 1.05 -10.46
N THR A 118 -12.62 0.68 -9.28
CA THR A 118 -11.17 0.57 -9.07
C THR A 118 -10.56 -0.53 -9.92
N MET A 119 -11.19 -1.71 -9.97
CA MET A 119 -10.69 -2.82 -10.77
C MET A 119 -10.68 -2.50 -12.26
N LEU A 120 -11.73 -1.83 -12.78
CA LEU A 120 -11.77 -1.40 -14.18
C LEU A 120 -10.59 -0.48 -14.51
N ILE A 121 -10.36 0.54 -13.70
CA ILE A 121 -9.26 1.49 -13.90
C ILE A 121 -7.90 0.79 -13.77
N THR A 122 -7.74 -0.03 -12.72
CA THR A 122 -6.47 -0.71 -12.47
C THR A 122 -6.12 -1.69 -13.58
N PHE A 123 -7.08 -2.49 -14.05
CA PHE A 123 -6.83 -3.42 -15.14
C PHE A 123 -6.45 -2.69 -16.43
N ALA A 124 -7.17 -1.64 -16.79
CA ALA A 124 -6.83 -0.84 -17.96
C ALA A 124 -5.42 -0.22 -17.85
N CYS A 125 -5.07 0.35 -16.70
CA CYS A 125 -3.75 0.94 -16.47
C CYS A 125 -2.63 -0.10 -16.47
N MET A 126 -2.80 -1.25 -15.81
CA MET A 126 -1.77 -2.28 -15.70
C MET A 126 -1.57 -3.03 -17.01
N LEU A 127 -2.64 -3.34 -17.75
CA LEU A 127 -2.54 -3.92 -19.09
C LEU A 127 -1.89 -2.92 -20.06
N GLY A 128 -2.26 -1.64 -19.98
CA GLY A 128 -1.62 -0.57 -20.75
C GLY A 128 -0.12 -0.48 -20.43
N LEU A 129 0.25 -0.50 -19.15
CA LEU A 129 1.65 -0.48 -18.72
C LEU A 129 2.42 -1.71 -19.24
N ALA A 130 1.84 -2.90 -19.16
CA ALA A 130 2.44 -4.12 -19.68
C ALA A 130 2.62 -4.09 -21.20
N ALA A 131 1.67 -3.51 -21.95
CA ALA A 131 1.75 -3.36 -23.41
C ALA A 131 2.85 -2.37 -23.84
N VAL A 132 3.02 -1.26 -23.10
CA VAL A 132 4.03 -0.24 -23.40
C VAL A 132 5.33 -0.46 -22.62
N ALA A 133 5.51 -1.57 -21.91
CA ALA A 133 6.68 -1.85 -21.06
C ALA A 133 7.99 -1.73 -21.83
N LYS A 134 8.05 -2.25 -23.08
CA LYS A 134 9.27 -2.21 -23.90
C LYS A 134 9.67 -0.78 -24.27
N PRO A 135 8.88 0.02 -24.98
CA PRO A 135 9.25 1.38 -25.30
C PRO A 135 9.48 2.24 -24.07
N LEU A 136 8.70 2.04 -23.00
CA LEU A 136 8.83 2.79 -21.76
C LEU A 136 10.21 2.56 -21.11
N ILE A 137 10.64 1.31 -20.96
CA ILE A 137 11.94 0.98 -20.37
C ILE A 137 13.08 1.51 -21.22
N ILE A 138 13.05 1.28 -22.53
CA ILE A 138 14.14 1.72 -23.43
C ILE A 138 14.29 3.24 -23.39
N ILE A 139 13.19 3.98 -23.48
CA ILE A 139 13.24 5.45 -23.53
C ILE A 139 13.64 6.06 -22.17
N LEU A 140 13.15 5.52 -21.06
CA LEU A 140 13.38 6.13 -19.74
C LEU A 140 14.71 5.71 -19.09
N ILE A 141 15.11 4.45 -19.23
CA ILE A 141 16.28 3.92 -18.50
C ILE A 141 17.33 3.23 -19.38
N GLY A 142 17.03 3.02 -20.68
CA GLY A 142 17.98 2.52 -21.67
C GLY A 142 17.95 1.01 -21.88
N GLU A 143 18.66 0.57 -22.93
CA GLU A 143 18.67 -0.83 -23.39
C GLU A 143 19.30 -1.82 -22.41
N GLN A 144 20.14 -1.37 -21.51
CA GLN A 144 20.73 -2.20 -20.47
C GLN A 144 19.70 -2.87 -19.55
N TRP A 145 18.42 -2.42 -19.57
CA TRP A 145 17.33 -2.92 -18.76
C TRP A 145 16.30 -3.78 -19.53
N LEU A 146 16.70 -4.37 -20.65
CA LEU A 146 15.78 -5.17 -21.49
C LEU A 146 15.18 -6.36 -20.75
N VAL A 147 15.91 -7.00 -19.84
CA VAL A 147 15.39 -8.13 -19.03
C VAL A 147 14.29 -7.66 -18.06
N ALA A 148 14.36 -6.44 -17.57
CA ALA A 148 13.34 -5.86 -16.69
C ALA A 148 11.97 -5.75 -17.36
N ILE A 149 11.88 -5.75 -18.71
CA ILE A 149 10.61 -5.70 -19.46
C ILE A 149 9.76 -6.92 -19.13
N HIS A 150 10.34 -8.12 -19.15
CA HIS A 150 9.61 -9.36 -18.86
C HIS A 150 9.15 -9.40 -17.40
N PHE A 151 10.03 -8.99 -16.48
CA PHE A 151 9.66 -8.87 -15.07
C PHE A 151 8.50 -7.88 -14.88
N LEU A 152 8.57 -6.70 -15.52
CA LEU A 152 7.52 -5.69 -15.43
C LEU A 152 6.18 -6.23 -15.94
N GLN A 153 6.18 -6.91 -17.09
CA GLN A 153 4.96 -7.50 -17.64
C GLN A 153 4.32 -8.50 -16.67
N ILE A 154 5.11 -9.42 -16.10
CA ILE A 154 4.63 -10.40 -15.12
C ILE A 154 4.11 -9.72 -13.85
N ILE A 155 4.87 -8.76 -13.31
CA ILE A 155 4.51 -8.03 -12.09
C ILE A 155 3.25 -7.19 -12.28
N CYS A 156 2.99 -6.67 -13.49
CA CYS A 156 1.75 -5.95 -13.80
C CYS A 156 0.51 -6.83 -13.58
N PHE A 157 0.55 -8.12 -13.94
CA PHE A 157 -0.58 -9.03 -13.67
C PHE A 157 -0.84 -9.20 -12.18
N ALA A 158 0.21 -9.33 -11.36
CA ALA A 158 0.06 -9.36 -9.90
C ALA A 158 -0.44 -8.01 -9.36
N GLY A 159 0.07 -6.90 -9.91
CA GLY A 159 -0.30 -5.54 -9.55
C GLY A 159 -1.77 -5.19 -9.78
N MET A 160 -2.44 -5.86 -10.74
CA MET A 160 -3.88 -5.68 -10.98
C MET A 160 -4.74 -6.01 -9.76
N LEU A 161 -4.32 -6.97 -8.94
CA LEU A 161 -5.09 -7.43 -7.79
C LEU A 161 -4.76 -6.66 -6.50
N TYR A 162 -3.70 -5.86 -6.49
CA TYR A 162 -3.26 -5.14 -5.31
C TYR A 162 -4.31 -4.15 -4.74
N PRO A 163 -5.00 -3.33 -5.55
CA PRO A 163 -6.04 -2.44 -5.03
C PRO A 163 -7.24 -3.18 -4.45
N LEU A 164 -7.60 -4.34 -5.00
CA LEU A 164 -8.67 -5.18 -4.45
C LEU A 164 -8.34 -5.60 -3.01
N HIS A 165 -7.11 -6.07 -2.81
CA HIS A 165 -6.64 -6.42 -1.47
C HIS A 165 -6.67 -5.22 -0.51
N ALA A 166 -6.20 -4.07 -0.96
CA ALA A 166 -6.17 -2.85 -0.15
C ALA A 166 -7.58 -2.34 0.24
N ILE A 167 -8.55 -2.40 -0.68
CA ILE A 167 -9.95 -2.02 -0.40
C ILE A 167 -10.59 -3.00 0.60
N ASN A 168 -10.31 -4.29 0.48
CA ASN A 168 -10.80 -5.29 1.44
C ASN A 168 -10.27 -5.03 2.85
N LEU A 169 -8.99 -4.69 2.98
CA LEU A 169 -8.40 -4.33 4.27
C LEU A 169 -8.99 -3.03 4.83
N ASN A 170 -9.24 -2.03 4.00
CA ASN A 170 -9.93 -0.80 4.41
C ASN A 170 -11.33 -1.09 4.99
N MET A 171 -12.08 -1.99 4.36
CA MET A 171 -13.41 -2.38 4.84
C MET A 171 -13.36 -2.99 6.24
N LEU A 172 -12.33 -3.78 6.55
CA LEU A 172 -12.11 -4.32 7.89
C LEU A 172 -11.76 -3.22 8.90
N GLN A 173 -10.99 -2.22 8.49
CA GLN A 173 -10.67 -1.07 9.33
C GLN A 173 -11.90 -0.21 9.61
N VAL A 174 -12.72 0.08 8.60
CA VAL A 174 -14.00 0.80 8.75
C VAL A 174 -14.91 0.10 9.75
N LYS A 175 -14.96 -1.24 9.75
CA LYS A 175 -15.74 -2.04 10.70
C LYS A 175 -15.03 -2.27 12.06
N GLY A 176 -13.88 -1.65 12.31
CA GLY A 176 -13.12 -1.81 13.55
C GLY A 176 -12.56 -3.22 13.80
N ARG A 177 -12.55 -4.10 12.78
CA ARG A 177 -12.13 -5.50 12.90
C ARG A 177 -10.63 -5.69 12.64
N SER A 178 -9.82 -5.06 13.48
CA SER A 178 -8.35 -5.20 13.41
C SER A 178 -7.86 -6.63 13.68
N ASP A 179 -8.65 -7.42 14.41
CA ASP A 179 -8.42 -8.85 14.65
C ASP A 179 -8.42 -9.66 13.35
N LEU A 180 -9.41 -9.44 12.49
CA LEU A 180 -9.51 -10.10 11.19
C LEU A 180 -8.45 -9.60 10.22
N PHE A 181 -8.12 -8.32 10.29
CA PHE A 181 -7.03 -7.74 9.49
C PHE A 181 -5.72 -8.49 9.73
N LEU A 182 -5.31 -8.64 11.00
CA LEU A 182 -4.07 -9.34 11.36
C LEU A 182 -4.12 -10.82 10.95
N LYS A 183 -5.25 -11.51 11.20
CA LYS A 183 -5.42 -12.93 10.81
C LYS A 183 -5.26 -13.11 9.30
N LEU A 184 -5.89 -12.27 8.48
CA LEU A 184 -5.77 -12.35 7.02
C LEU A 184 -4.34 -12.10 6.54
N GLU A 185 -3.62 -11.14 7.13
CA GLU A 185 -2.23 -10.88 6.82
C GLU A 185 -1.32 -12.06 7.15
N ILE A 186 -1.55 -12.73 8.28
CA ILE A 186 -0.79 -13.92 8.68
C ILE A 186 -1.10 -15.09 7.72
N ILE A 187 -2.39 -15.39 7.47
CA ILE A 187 -2.79 -16.49 6.59
C ILE A 187 -2.21 -16.30 5.18
N LYS A 188 -2.32 -15.10 4.64
CA LYS A 188 -1.76 -14.75 3.33
C LYS A 188 -0.26 -15.04 3.24
N LYS A 189 0.50 -14.71 4.29
CA LYS A 189 1.95 -14.90 4.33
C LYS A 189 2.40 -16.34 4.60
N ILE A 190 1.52 -17.18 5.14
CA ILE A 190 1.79 -18.60 5.30
C ILE A 190 1.56 -19.35 3.98
N ILE A 191 0.59 -18.92 3.17
CA ILE A 191 0.21 -19.57 1.91
C ILE A 191 1.13 -19.13 0.75
N ALA A 192 1.66 -17.93 0.79
CA ALA A 192 2.49 -17.34 -0.27
C ALA A 192 3.97 -17.64 -0.11
#